data_8133958a8bae9732d7b521dd2caca32e
#
_entry.id   8133958a8bae9732d7b521dd2caca32e
#
_cell.length_a   1.000
_cell.length_b   1.000
_cell.length_c   1.000
_cell.angle_alpha   90.00
_cell.angle_beta   90.00
_cell.angle_gamma   90.00
#
_symmetry.space_group_name_H-M   'P 1'
#
loop_
_entity.id
_entity.type
_entity.pdbx_description
1 polymer ?
#
loop_
_entity_poly.entity_id
_entity_poly.type
_entity_poly.pdbx_seq_one_letter_code
_entity_poly.pdbx_strand_id
1 'polypeptide(L)'
;MSLHTPDLTKFPPRSPRVRLGGYVILPRMLDKGRATLTGKNGEYRYACPLDEGFLDFAGIDPKTLKKELTRSDTEILKWIEKHAKHKRTAPEIIAWSAWQEQRSPDNPDSREYFNGIHKAGAPKRTDITSWFDVLDMDDFASFGGKA
;
A
#
# COMPACT_ATOMS: atom_id res chain seq x y z
N MET A 1 -6.23 -24.31 5.22
CA MET A 1 -5.34 -23.35 5.86
C MET A 1 -6.10 -22.05 6.10
N SER A 2 -6.20 -21.64 7.35
CA SER A 2 -6.87 -20.38 7.66
C SER A 2 -6.00 -19.23 7.15
N LEU A 3 -6.61 -18.29 6.44
CA LEU A 3 -5.92 -17.11 6.00
C LEU A 3 -5.72 -16.16 7.18
N HIS A 4 -4.54 -15.62 7.28
CA HIS A 4 -4.27 -14.59 8.27
C HIS A 4 -5.06 -13.34 7.93
N THR A 5 -5.95 -12.92 8.83
CA THR A 5 -6.65 -11.65 8.69
C THR A 5 -5.98 -10.65 9.63
N PRO A 6 -5.31 -9.63 9.10
CA PRO A 6 -4.62 -8.67 9.93
C PRO A 6 -5.59 -7.79 10.72
N ASP A 7 -5.21 -7.51 11.97
CA ASP A 7 -5.93 -6.57 12.83
C ASP A 7 -5.17 -5.24 12.82
N LEU A 8 -5.59 -4.34 11.96
CA LEU A 8 -4.92 -3.05 11.77
C LEU A 8 -5.27 -2.02 12.85
N THR A 9 -5.99 -2.42 13.87
CA THR A 9 -6.15 -1.64 15.10
C THR A 9 -5.00 -1.88 16.07
N LYS A 10 -4.21 -2.95 15.86
CA LYS A 10 -3.11 -3.38 16.73
C LYS A 10 -1.73 -3.24 16.10
N PHE A 11 -1.62 -3.37 14.77
CA PHE A 11 -0.36 -3.23 14.06
C PHE A 11 -0.64 -2.75 12.63
N PRO A 12 0.37 -2.15 11.95
CA PRO A 12 0.16 -1.63 10.60
C PRO A 12 0.08 -2.75 9.56
N PRO A 13 -0.46 -2.43 8.37
CA PRO A 13 -0.33 -3.33 7.23
C PRO A 13 1.13 -3.41 6.78
N ARG A 14 1.43 -4.35 5.91
CA ARG A 14 2.79 -4.45 5.34
C ARG A 14 3.19 -3.11 4.71
N SER A 15 4.49 -2.82 4.75
CA SER A 15 5.05 -1.62 4.14
C SER A 15 4.66 -1.54 2.66
N PRO A 16 4.43 -0.32 2.13
CA PRO A 16 4.18 -0.17 0.70
C PRO A 16 5.37 -0.64 -0.17
N ARG A 17 6.57 -0.80 0.42
CA ARG A 17 7.76 -1.29 -0.28
C ARG A 17 7.74 -2.78 -0.54
N VAL A 18 6.94 -3.55 0.20
CA VAL A 18 6.85 -5.00 0.01
C VAL A 18 6.22 -5.30 -1.34
N ARG A 19 6.82 -6.23 -2.07
CA ARG A 19 6.39 -6.59 -3.42
C ARG A 19 5.72 -7.95 -3.47
N LEU A 20 4.76 -8.07 -4.37
CA LEU A 20 4.15 -9.35 -4.74
C LEU A 20 4.06 -9.36 -6.27
N GLY A 21 4.66 -10.37 -6.90
CA GLY A 21 4.76 -10.42 -8.35
C GLY A 21 5.51 -9.22 -8.95
N GLY A 22 6.40 -8.60 -8.17
CA GLY A 22 7.13 -7.39 -8.54
C GLY A 22 6.38 -6.09 -8.27
N TYR A 23 5.10 -6.14 -7.94
CA TYR A 23 4.29 -4.95 -7.64
C TYR A 23 4.50 -4.49 -6.20
N VAL A 24 5.00 -3.27 -6.01
CA VAL A 24 4.95 -2.56 -4.73
C VAL A 24 3.49 -2.19 -4.42
N ILE A 25 3.20 -1.83 -3.20
CA ILE A 25 1.85 -1.41 -2.75
C ILE A 25 0.88 -2.60 -2.61
N LEU A 26 0.93 -3.58 -3.50
CA LEU A 26 -0.05 -4.66 -3.56
C LEU A 26 -0.21 -5.42 -2.23
N PRO A 27 0.86 -5.91 -1.57
CA PRO A 27 0.68 -6.58 -0.29
C PRO A 27 0.00 -5.72 0.78
N ARG A 28 0.34 -4.44 0.85
CA ARG A 28 -0.28 -3.49 1.77
C ARG A 28 -1.77 -3.32 1.48
N MET A 29 -2.12 -3.19 0.20
CA MET A 29 -3.51 -3.07 -0.21
C MET A 29 -4.32 -4.32 0.16
N LEU A 30 -3.74 -5.51 -0.03
CA LEU A 30 -4.40 -6.76 0.34
C LEU A 30 -4.64 -6.84 1.85
N ASP A 31 -3.68 -6.43 2.67
CA ASP A 31 -3.83 -6.39 4.12
C ASP A 31 -4.97 -5.48 4.53
N LYS A 32 -5.03 -4.28 3.96
CA LYS A 32 -6.10 -3.31 4.25
C LYS A 32 -7.47 -3.84 3.83
N GLY A 33 -7.55 -4.46 2.67
CA GLY A 33 -8.80 -5.04 2.17
C GLY A 33 -9.29 -6.19 3.04
N ARG A 34 -8.40 -7.10 3.43
CA ARG A 34 -8.73 -8.23 4.31
C ARG A 34 -9.20 -7.74 5.68
N ALA A 35 -8.52 -6.74 6.24
CA ALA A 35 -8.91 -6.14 7.51
C ALA A 35 -10.29 -5.47 7.41
N THR A 36 -10.57 -4.80 6.30
CA THR A 36 -11.86 -4.17 6.05
C THR A 36 -12.99 -5.17 6.04
N LEU A 37 -12.79 -6.37 5.47
CA LEU A 37 -13.80 -7.43 5.43
C LEU A 37 -14.22 -7.90 6.84
N THR A 38 -13.37 -7.74 7.84
CA THR A 38 -13.64 -8.17 9.21
C THR A 38 -13.82 -6.99 10.18
N GLY A 39 -13.91 -5.76 9.67
CA GLY A 39 -14.08 -4.55 10.49
C GLY A 39 -12.86 -4.19 11.33
N LYS A 40 -11.68 -4.65 10.95
CA LYS A 40 -10.42 -4.45 11.69
C LYS A 40 -9.42 -3.56 10.96
N ASN A 41 -9.90 -2.71 10.07
CA ASN A 41 -9.03 -1.84 9.27
C ASN A 41 -8.51 -0.59 10.03
N GLY A 42 -9.05 -0.27 11.21
CA GLY A 42 -8.62 0.92 11.95
C GLY A 42 -8.71 2.18 11.11
N GLU A 43 -7.63 2.96 11.07
CA GLU A 43 -7.53 4.18 10.27
C GLU A 43 -7.16 3.94 8.79
N TYR A 44 -6.92 2.69 8.41
CA TYR A 44 -6.50 2.36 7.05
C TYR A 44 -7.69 2.15 6.13
N ARG A 45 -7.53 2.58 4.87
CA ARG A 45 -8.58 2.46 3.85
C ARG A 45 -8.11 1.66 2.66
N TYR A 46 -8.90 0.65 2.29
CA TYR A 46 -8.73 -0.09 1.05
C TYR A 46 -9.08 0.81 -0.14
N ALA A 47 -8.35 0.67 -1.24
CA ALA A 47 -8.53 1.45 -2.46
C ALA A 47 -8.33 2.95 -2.24
N CYS A 48 -7.40 3.33 -1.36
CA CYS A 48 -7.00 4.72 -1.17
C CYS A 48 -6.22 5.26 -2.38
N PRO A 49 -5.93 6.56 -2.45
CA PRO A 49 -5.19 7.12 -3.60
C PRO A 49 -3.89 6.40 -3.96
N LEU A 50 -3.14 5.91 -2.95
CA LEU A 50 -1.93 5.12 -3.21
C LEU A 50 -2.27 3.80 -3.91
N ASP A 51 -3.29 3.11 -3.44
CA ASP A 51 -3.75 1.84 -4.02
C ASP A 51 -4.25 2.03 -5.45
N GLU A 52 -4.88 3.17 -5.73
CA GLU A 52 -5.35 3.51 -7.09
C GLU A 52 -4.21 3.52 -8.10
N GLY A 53 -3.00 3.87 -7.69
CA GLY A 53 -1.81 3.79 -8.53
C GLY A 53 -1.58 2.37 -9.06
N PHE A 54 -1.71 1.37 -8.20
CA PHE A 54 -1.64 -0.04 -8.61
C PHE A 54 -2.85 -0.43 -9.46
N LEU A 55 -4.05 -0.10 -8.99
CA LEU A 55 -5.29 -0.49 -9.66
C LEU A 55 -5.36 0.04 -11.08
N ASP A 56 -4.93 1.29 -11.30
CA ASP A 56 -4.88 1.91 -12.61
C ASP A 56 -3.80 1.29 -13.50
N PHE A 57 -2.62 1.06 -12.94
CA PHE A 57 -1.50 0.47 -13.70
C PHE A 57 -1.84 -0.95 -14.19
N ALA A 58 -2.42 -1.76 -13.35
CA ALA A 58 -2.82 -3.13 -13.69
C ALA A 58 -4.17 -3.17 -14.43
N GLY A 59 -5.00 -2.18 -14.27
CA GLY A 59 -6.36 -2.17 -14.82
C GLY A 59 -7.27 -3.16 -14.08
N ILE A 60 -7.33 -3.02 -12.75
CA ILE A 60 -8.15 -3.87 -11.88
C ILE A 60 -9.21 -3.03 -11.19
N ASP A 61 -10.44 -3.51 -11.18
CA ASP A 61 -11.52 -2.91 -10.41
C ASP A 61 -11.40 -3.29 -8.93
N PRO A 62 -11.36 -2.32 -8.00
CA PRO A 62 -11.18 -2.62 -6.59
C PRO A 62 -12.31 -3.43 -5.97
N LYS A 63 -13.54 -3.24 -6.43
CA LYS A 63 -14.70 -3.99 -5.91
C LYS A 63 -14.64 -5.45 -6.34
N THR A 64 -14.20 -5.72 -7.56
CA THR A 64 -14.03 -7.07 -8.09
C THR A 64 -12.90 -7.79 -7.36
N LEU A 65 -11.76 -7.11 -7.16
CA LEU A 65 -10.65 -7.66 -6.40
C LEU A 65 -11.05 -7.98 -4.95
N LYS A 66 -11.85 -7.12 -4.34
CA LYS A 66 -12.30 -7.31 -2.95
C LYS A 66 -12.97 -8.67 -2.72
N LYS A 67 -13.66 -9.19 -3.72
CA LYS A 67 -14.31 -10.51 -3.65
C LYS A 67 -13.31 -11.66 -3.57
N GLU A 68 -12.06 -11.43 -3.94
CA GLU A 68 -11.02 -12.44 -3.99
C GLU A 68 -10.09 -12.44 -2.75
N LEU A 69 -10.30 -11.51 -1.82
CA LEU A 69 -9.35 -11.25 -0.72
C LEU A 69 -9.28 -12.35 0.33
N THR A 70 -10.21 -13.30 0.32
CA THR A 70 -10.16 -14.49 1.21
C THR A 70 -9.15 -15.53 0.72
N ARG A 71 -8.59 -15.35 -0.48
CA ARG A 71 -7.58 -16.23 -1.04
C ARG A 71 -6.18 -15.86 -0.55
N SER A 72 -5.21 -16.75 -0.78
CA SER A 72 -3.81 -16.48 -0.47
C SER A 72 -3.23 -15.40 -1.41
N ASP A 73 -2.12 -14.80 -1.03
CA ASP A 73 -1.41 -13.83 -1.87
C ASP A 73 -1.08 -14.42 -3.25
N THR A 74 -0.58 -15.65 -3.30
CA THR A 74 -0.23 -16.31 -4.56
C THR A 74 -1.44 -16.51 -5.45
N GLU A 75 -2.57 -16.93 -4.89
CA GLU A 75 -3.81 -17.11 -5.64
C GLU A 75 -4.35 -15.77 -6.17
N ILE A 76 -4.29 -14.72 -5.33
CA ILE A 76 -4.70 -13.38 -5.74
C ILE A 76 -3.81 -12.86 -6.88
N LEU A 77 -2.49 -13.08 -6.80
CA LEU A 77 -1.58 -12.67 -7.87
C LEU A 77 -1.94 -13.35 -9.19
N LYS A 78 -2.21 -14.65 -9.17
CA LYS A 78 -2.65 -15.38 -10.37
C LYS A 78 -3.95 -14.82 -10.92
N TRP A 79 -4.89 -14.48 -10.04
CA TRP A 79 -6.15 -13.87 -10.43
C TRP A 79 -5.92 -12.50 -11.10
N ILE A 80 -5.03 -11.67 -10.53
CA ILE A 80 -4.65 -10.37 -11.11
C ILE A 80 -4.03 -10.56 -12.49
N GLU A 81 -3.08 -11.47 -12.63
CA GLU A 81 -2.43 -11.76 -13.92
C GLU A 81 -3.44 -12.17 -14.99
N LYS A 82 -4.47 -12.91 -14.61
CA LYS A 82 -5.53 -13.37 -15.51
C LYS A 82 -6.51 -12.26 -15.89
N HIS A 83 -6.91 -11.41 -14.94
CA HIS A 83 -8.01 -10.45 -15.11
C HIS A 83 -7.58 -9.01 -15.35
N ALA A 84 -6.31 -8.68 -15.19
CA ALA A 84 -5.80 -7.33 -15.41
C ALA A 84 -6.07 -6.89 -16.87
N LYS A 85 -6.64 -5.71 -17.04
CA LYS A 85 -6.86 -5.13 -18.38
C LYS A 85 -5.55 -4.80 -19.07
N HIS A 86 -4.54 -4.43 -18.30
CA HIS A 86 -3.23 -4.08 -18.82
C HIS A 86 -2.25 -5.21 -18.49
N LYS A 87 -1.93 -6.01 -19.52
CA LYS A 87 -0.97 -7.11 -19.37
C LYS A 87 0.44 -6.53 -19.37
N ARG A 88 1.03 -6.43 -18.19
CA ARG A 88 2.36 -5.83 -18.03
C ARG A 88 3.44 -6.91 -18.09
N THR A 89 4.56 -6.58 -18.72
CA THR A 89 5.75 -7.42 -18.71
C THR A 89 6.49 -7.28 -17.38
N ALA A 90 7.36 -8.24 -17.05
CA ALA A 90 8.17 -8.14 -15.84
C ALA A 90 9.02 -6.87 -15.79
N PRO A 91 9.72 -6.45 -16.88
CA PRO A 91 10.44 -5.17 -16.87
C PRO A 91 9.55 -3.95 -16.63
N GLU A 92 8.34 -3.93 -17.19
CA GLU A 92 7.38 -2.83 -16.97
C GLU A 92 6.97 -2.75 -15.51
N ILE A 93 6.71 -3.89 -14.87
CA ILE A 93 6.33 -3.95 -13.45
C ILE A 93 7.48 -3.46 -12.57
N ILE A 94 8.71 -3.90 -12.87
CA ILE A 94 9.91 -3.46 -12.13
C ILE A 94 10.10 -1.95 -12.24
N ALA A 95 9.98 -1.40 -13.45
CA ALA A 95 10.15 0.04 -13.69
C ALA A 95 9.07 0.86 -12.97
N TRP A 96 7.82 0.41 -13.02
CA TRP A 96 6.72 1.08 -12.32
C TRP A 96 6.93 1.05 -10.80
N SER A 97 7.33 -0.09 -10.25
CA SER A 97 7.58 -0.22 -8.81
C SER A 97 8.74 0.67 -8.36
N ALA A 98 9.82 0.73 -9.13
CA ALA A 98 10.95 1.61 -8.84
C ALA A 98 10.54 3.09 -8.87
N TRP A 99 9.71 3.49 -9.83
CA TRP A 99 9.18 4.83 -9.92
C TRP A 99 8.29 5.17 -8.71
N GLN A 100 7.43 4.25 -8.29
CA GLN A 100 6.59 4.44 -7.10
C GLN A 100 7.42 4.66 -5.84
N GLU A 101 8.53 3.93 -5.69
CA GLU A 101 9.41 4.06 -4.52
C GLU A 101 10.08 5.44 -4.42
N GLN A 102 10.21 6.14 -5.54
CA GLN A 102 10.87 7.44 -5.61
C GLN A 102 9.89 8.62 -5.52
N ARG A 103 8.59 8.36 -5.60
CA ARG A 103 7.61 9.44 -5.60
C ARG A 103 7.65 10.25 -4.31
N SER A 104 7.57 11.55 -4.49
CA SER A 104 7.48 12.52 -3.39
C SER A 104 6.40 13.54 -3.74
N PRO A 105 5.98 14.40 -2.79
CA PRO A 105 4.99 15.44 -3.11
C PRO A 105 5.45 16.31 -4.27
N ASP A 106 4.54 16.55 -5.22
CA ASP A 106 4.81 17.27 -6.47
C ASP A 106 3.97 18.55 -6.65
N ASN A 107 3.24 18.93 -5.62
CA ASN A 107 2.45 20.16 -5.61
C ASN A 107 2.37 20.72 -4.17
N PRO A 108 1.99 22.02 -4.01
CA PRO A 108 1.95 22.65 -2.69
C PRO A 108 1.05 21.94 -1.67
N ASP A 109 -0.14 21.51 -2.07
CA ASP A 109 -1.09 20.87 -1.16
C ASP A 109 -0.57 19.53 -0.66
N SER A 110 -0.05 18.69 -1.54
CA SER A 110 0.52 17.40 -1.17
C SER A 110 1.78 17.57 -0.33
N ARG A 111 2.56 18.59 -0.59
CA ARG A 111 3.75 18.93 0.22
C ARG A 111 3.36 19.33 1.63
N GLU A 112 2.33 20.15 1.79
CA GLU A 112 1.83 20.55 3.10
C GLU A 112 1.31 19.35 3.89
N TYR A 113 0.54 18.49 3.25
CA TYR A 113 0.03 17.26 3.86
C TYR A 113 1.17 16.35 4.33
N PHE A 114 2.15 16.10 3.46
CA PHE A 114 3.35 15.31 3.78
C PHE A 114 4.11 15.90 4.98
N ASN A 115 4.37 17.21 4.94
CA ASN A 115 5.12 17.89 5.99
C ASN A 115 4.40 17.80 7.34
N GLY A 116 3.08 17.86 7.35
CA GLY A 116 2.29 17.72 8.57
C GLY A 116 2.48 16.35 9.23
N ILE A 117 2.43 15.28 8.44
CA ILE A 117 2.67 13.92 8.94
C ILE A 117 4.11 13.76 9.43
N HIS A 118 5.07 14.24 8.65
CA HIS A 118 6.50 14.17 8.99
C HIS A 118 6.79 14.90 10.31
N LYS A 119 6.27 16.10 10.47
CA LYS A 119 6.44 16.91 11.68
C LYS A 119 5.83 16.23 12.92
N ALA A 120 4.66 15.61 12.75
CA ALA A 120 3.98 14.95 13.86
C ALA A 120 4.69 13.66 14.31
N GLY A 121 5.27 12.90 13.39
CA GLY A 121 5.84 11.58 13.68
C GLY A 121 7.34 11.56 13.94
N ALA A 122 8.12 12.35 13.19
CA ALA A 122 9.58 12.31 13.25
C ALA A 122 10.22 13.64 12.85
N PRO A 123 9.94 14.75 13.60
CA PRO A 123 10.32 16.10 13.16
C PRO A 123 11.82 16.32 13.02
N LYS A 124 12.64 15.51 13.67
CA LYS A 124 14.10 15.63 13.63
C LYS A 124 14.76 14.76 12.57
N ARG A 125 14.00 13.86 11.94
CA ARG A 125 14.53 13.00 10.88
C ARG A 125 14.56 13.76 9.55
N THR A 126 15.70 13.70 8.86
CA THR A 126 15.89 14.35 7.55
C THR A 126 15.86 13.36 6.40
N ASP A 127 15.71 12.08 6.69
CA ASP A 127 15.68 10.99 5.72
C ASP A 127 14.26 10.59 5.28
N ILE A 128 13.24 11.33 5.71
CA ILE A 128 11.84 11.11 5.33
C ILE A 128 11.55 11.99 4.11
N THR A 129 11.70 11.45 2.91
CA THR A 129 11.64 12.24 1.67
C THR A 129 10.61 11.74 0.66
N SER A 130 10.33 10.44 0.61
CA SER A 130 9.35 9.87 -0.31
C SER A 130 8.03 9.57 0.39
N TRP A 131 6.97 9.34 -0.41
CA TRP A 131 5.69 8.90 0.13
C TRP A 131 5.82 7.59 0.91
N PHE A 132 6.65 6.66 0.44
CA PHE A 132 6.86 5.39 1.16
C PHE A 132 7.57 5.63 2.49
N ASP A 133 8.53 6.54 2.53
CA ASP A 133 9.22 6.91 3.77
C ASP A 133 8.23 7.43 4.82
N VAL A 134 7.37 8.38 4.42
CA VAL A 134 6.44 8.99 5.38
C VAL A 134 5.37 8.00 5.84
N LEU A 135 4.95 7.08 4.98
CA LEU A 135 3.99 6.03 5.36
C LEU A 135 4.61 5.04 6.35
N ASP A 136 5.84 4.59 6.11
CA ASP A 136 6.54 3.69 7.02
C ASP A 136 6.77 4.36 8.39
N MET A 137 7.18 5.62 8.38
CA MET A 137 7.37 6.40 9.61
C MET A 137 6.05 6.58 10.37
N ASP A 138 4.96 6.92 9.65
CA ASP A 138 3.64 7.11 10.26
C ASP A 138 3.11 5.80 10.85
N ASP A 139 3.28 4.67 10.17
CA ASP A 139 2.92 3.35 10.69
C ASP A 139 3.66 3.07 12.00
N PHE A 140 4.97 3.32 12.01
CA PHE A 140 5.81 3.12 13.19
C PHE A 140 5.35 4.00 14.36
N ALA A 141 5.12 5.29 14.11
CA ALA A 141 4.71 6.24 15.14
C ALA A 141 3.29 5.97 15.67
N SER A 142 2.38 5.55 14.79
CA SER A 142 0.98 5.29 15.15
C SER A 142 0.80 4.12 16.11
N PHE A 143 1.78 3.20 16.14
CA PHE A 143 1.75 2.03 17.02
C PHE A 143 2.79 2.10 18.15
N GLY A 144 3.13 3.31 18.58
CA GLY A 144 3.95 3.56 19.75
C GLY A 144 5.45 3.68 19.49
N GLY A 145 5.89 3.63 18.25
CA GLY A 145 7.27 3.86 17.89
C GLY A 145 7.67 5.33 18.02
N LYS A 146 8.95 5.57 18.25
CA LYS A 146 9.52 6.92 18.33
C LYS A 146 10.72 7.01 17.40
N ALA A 147 10.69 8.00 16.55
CA ALA A 147 11.76 8.25 15.58
C ALA A 147 12.31 9.67 15.68
#